data_04a006da086938ab7c5db195808eaa62
#
_entry.id   04a006da086938ab7c5db195808eaa62
#
_cell.length_a   1.000
_cell.length_b   1.000
_cell.length_c   1.000
_cell.angle_alpha   90.00
_cell.angle_beta   90.00
_cell.angle_gamma   90.00
#
_symmetry.space_group_name_H-M   'P 1'
#
loop_
_entity.id
_entity.type
_entity.pdbx_description
1 polymer ?
#
loop_
_entity_poly.entity_id
_entity_poly.type
_entity_poly.pdbx_seq_one_letter_code
_entity_poly.pdbx_strand_id
1 'polypeptide(L)'
;MPAEPSRGLPPRIYVPILAVIAVLFFGIMTYLVSVGFDVNGSVFGKAGKPAAQAAVPNTNVEGGGPPAAVMLQIKTLRERIAAHPDDDVAMTQLGDMELAVGRYAQAIPLYTQALKVNPHNVAAQTGLDQAKDGLREAAQ
;
A
#
# COMPACT_ATOMS: atom_id res chain seq x y z
N MET A 1 17.43 19.66 -50.26
CA MET A 1 18.01 20.32 -49.07
C MET A 1 18.77 19.26 -48.32
N PRO A 2 20.09 19.34 -48.14
CA PRO A 2 20.86 18.36 -47.40
C PRO A 2 20.66 18.60 -45.88
N ALA A 3 20.37 17.53 -45.17
CA ALA A 3 20.22 17.55 -43.69
C ALA A 3 21.55 17.91 -43.06
N GLU A 4 21.55 18.93 -42.21
CA GLU A 4 22.72 19.33 -41.39
C GLU A 4 23.06 18.18 -40.41
N PRO A 5 24.33 17.75 -40.36
CA PRO A 5 24.75 16.77 -39.37
C PRO A 5 24.69 17.42 -37.98
N SER A 6 23.94 16.80 -37.09
CA SER A 6 23.87 17.19 -35.65
C SER A 6 25.33 17.27 -35.11
N ARG A 7 25.76 18.46 -34.73
CA ARG A 7 27.02 18.69 -34.05
C ARG A 7 27.01 18.04 -32.67
N GLY A 8 27.28 16.76 -32.60
CA GLY A 8 27.62 16.09 -31.35
C GLY A 8 28.85 16.75 -30.74
N LEU A 9 28.82 17.02 -29.43
CA LEU A 9 29.97 17.53 -28.68
C LEU A 9 31.17 16.57 -28.86
N PRO A 10 32.36 17.13 -29.02
CA PRO A 10 33.54 16.31 -29.27
C PRO A 10 33.81 15.33 -28.10
N PRO A 11 34.22 14.09 -28.35
CA PRO A 11 34.37 13.06 -27.33
C PRO A 11 35.34 13.42 -26.21
N ARG A 12 36.23 14.39 -26.43
CA ARG A 12 37.16 14.91 -25.42
C ARG A 12 36.47 15.69 -24.29
N ILE A 13 35.27 16.25 -24.52
CA ILE A 13 34.50 16.99 -23.53
C ILE A 13 33.46 16.06 -22.88
N TYR A 14 32.96 15.14 -23.65
CA TYR A 14 31.88 14.24 -23.22
C TYR A 14 32.38 13.17 -22.23
N VAL A 15 33.57 12.61 -22.44
CA VAL A 15 34.17 11.58 -21.58
C VAL A 15 34.35 12.03 -20.13
N PRO A 16 34.96 13.21 -19.85
CA PRO A 16 35.12 13.66 -18.45
C PRO A 16 33.80 14.00 -17.78
N ILE A 17 32.80 14.51 -18.51
CA ILE A 17 31.49 14.79 -17.97
C ILE A 17 30.77 13.50 -17.55
N LEU A 18 30.82 12.47 -18.39
CA LEU A 18 30.26 11.15 -18.08
C LEU A 18 30.97 10.51 -16.88
N ALA A 19 32.25 10.66 -16.76
CA ALA A 19 33.03 10.15 -15.62
C ALA A 19 32.62 10.85 -14.31
N VAL A 20 32.40 12.17 -14.32
CA VAL A 20 31.93 12.92 -13.15
C VAL A 20 30.52 12.49 -12.75
N ILE A 21 29.61 12.34 -13.72
CA ILE A 21 28.24 11.86 -13.46
C ILE A 21 28.26 10.45 -12.87
N ALA A 22 29.09 9.56 -13.41
CA ALA A 22 29.22 8.20 -12.88
C ALA A 22 29.72 8.19 -11.43
N VAL A 23 30.75 8.99 -11.11
CA VAL A 23 31.30 9.09 -9.75
C VAL A 23 30.26 9.67 -8.78
N LEU A 24 29.51 10.70 -9.19
CA LEU A 24 28.43 11.25 -8.37
C LEU A 24 27.31 10.24 -8.16
N PHE A 25 26.93 9.50 -9.20
CA PHE A 25 25.89 8.48 -9.10
C PHE A 25 26.30 7.33 -8.16
N PHE A 26 27.53 6.82 -8.32
CA PHE A 26 28.06 5.80 -7.41
C PHE A 26 28.26 6.33 -5.99
N GLY A 27 28.68 7.56 -5.83
CA GLY A 27 28.82 8.20 -4.52
C GLY A 27 27.47 8.34 -3.80
N ILE A 28 26.45 8.82 -4.49
CA ILE A 28 25.07 8.93 -3.94
C ILE A 28 24.51 7.54 -3.63
N MET A 29 24.73 6.58 -4.51
CA MET A 29 24.25 5.20 -4.31
C MET A 29 24.92 4.54 -3.09
N THR A 30 26.24 4.71 -2.94
CA THR A 30 26.98 4.22 -1.79
C THR A 30 26.55 4.94 -0.50
N TYR A 31 26.30 6.25 -0.56
CA TYR A 31 25.81 7.03 0.56
C TYR A 31 24.41 6.56 0.99
N LEU A 32 23.49 6.34 0.04
CA LEU A 32 22.16 5.83 0.32
C LEU A 32 22.17 4.43 0.95
N VAL A 33 23.06 3.56 0.47
CA VAL A 33 23.25 2.23 1.07
C VAL A 33 23.87 2.33 2.47
N SER A 34 24.81 3.25 2.68
CA SER A 34 25.49 3.46 3.97
C SER A 34 24.59 4.12 5.01
N VAL A 35 23.66 4.97 4.61
CA VAL A 35 22.69 5.64 5.52
C VAL A 35 21.51 4.75 5.85
N GLY A 36 21.56 3.46 5.45
CA GLY A 36 20.55 2.47 5.86
C GLY A 36 19.29 2.48 5.00
N PHE A 37 19.47 2.67 3.70
CA PHE A 37 18.45 2.21 2.77
C PHE A 37 18.50 0.68 2.78
N ASP A 38 17.82 0.10 3.74
CA ASP A 38 17.61 -1.35 3.80
C ASP A 38 16.80 -1.75 2.58
N VAL A 39 17.50 -2.29 1.57
CA VAL A 39 16.91 -2.82 0.34
C VAL A 39 16.06 -4.05 0.62
N ASN A 40 15.90 -4.39 1.89
CA ASN A 40 15.15 -5.56 2.36
C ASN A 40 13.66 -5.25 2.59
N GLY A 41 13.09 -4.40 1.76
CA GLY A 41 11.63 -4.32 1.59
C GLY A 41 10.86 -3.54 2.67
N SER A 42 11.53 -2.80 3.56
CA SER A 42 10.84 -1.97 4.53
C SER A 42 10.72 -0.53 4.02
N VAL A 43 9.79 -0.29 3.13
CA VAL A 43 9.36 1.06 2.75
C VAL A 43 8.56 1.73 3.88
N PHE A 44 8.34 1.00 4.96
CA PHE A 44 7.61 1.47 6.12
C PHE A 44 8.46 1.36 7.39
N GLY A 45 8.96 2.53 7.81
CA GLY A 45 9.31 2.81 9.20
C GLY A 45 10.45 1.97 9.77
N LYS A 46 11.44 2.69 10.23
CA LYS A 46 12.48 2.32 11.18
C LYS A 46 12.07 1.10 12.01
N ALA A 47 12.41 -0.10 11.56
CA ALA A 47 12.35 -1.28 12.40
C ALA A 47 13.37 -1.06 13.52
N GLY A 48 12.88 -0.70 14.70
CA GLY A 48 13.65 -0.84 15.91
C GLY A 48 14.22 -2.25 15.94
N LYS A 49 15.43 -2.37 16.54
CA LYS A 49 16.10 -3.61 16.91
C LYS A 49 15.12 -4.77 17.03
N PRO A 50 15.44 -5.96 16.53
CA PRO A 50 14.65 -7.13 16.87
C PRO A 50 14.73 -7.31 18.41
N ALA A 51 13.83 -6.68 19.11
CA ALA A 51 13.41 -7.21 20.39
C ALA A 51 13.01 -8.64 20.06
N ALA A 52 13.63 -9.58 20.77
CA ALA A 52 13.37 -10.99 20.70
C ALA A 52 11.93 -11.22 20.25
N GLN A 53 11.76 -12.00 19.19
CA GLN A 53 10.45 -12.53 18.83
C GLN A 53 9.82 -13.05 20.12
N ALA A 54 9.13 -12.17 20.81
CA ALA A 54 8.10 -12.62 21.71
C ALA A 54 7.21 -13.44 20.80
N ALA A 55 7.29 -14.74 20.96
CA ALA A 55 6.42 -15.69 20.34
C ALA A 55 5.04 -15.04 20.39
N VAL A 56 4.55 -14.61 19.23
CA VAL A 56 3.13 -14.29 19.10
C VAL A 56 2.48 -15.56 19.60
N PRO A 57 1.76 -15.53 20.71
CA PRO A 57 1.07 -16.74 21.11
C PRO A 57 0.22 -17.08 19.90
N ASN A 58 0.48 -18.26 19.35
CA ASN A 58 -0.33 -18.87 18.30
C ASN A 58 -1.68 -19.11 18.95
N THR A 59 -2.45 -18.05 19.07
CA THR A 59 -3.85 -18.16 19.41
C THR A 59 -4.52 -18.69 18.15
N ASN A 60 -4.35 -19.99 17.92
CA ASN A 60 -5.36 -20.79 17.28
C ASN A 60 -6.62 -20.58 18.12
N VAL A 61 -7.33 -19.51 17.82
CA VAL A 61 -8.70 -19.34 18.29
C VAL A 61 -9.47 -20.40 17.48
N GLU A 62 -9.69 -21.55 18.10
CA GLU A 62 -10.70 -22.51 17.69
C GLU A 62 -12.06 -21.80 17.80
N GLY A 63 -12.39 -21.11 16.74
CA GLY A 63 -13.64 -20.35 16.63
C GLY A 63 -13.46 -19.36 15.50
N GLY A 64 -13.82 -19.76 14.28
CA GLY A 64 -13.71 -19.11 12.98
C GLY A 64 -13.85 -17.58 12.88
N GLY A 65 -13.24 -16.82 13.76
CA GLY A 65 -13.18 -15.37 13.74
C GLY A 65 -11.85 -14.86 13.22
N PRO A 66 -11.79 -13.60 12.75
CA PRO A 66 -10.55 -12.99 12.29
C PRO A 66 -9.52 -12.89 13.42
N PRO A 67 -8.20 -12.95 13.11
CA PRO A 67 -7.13 -12.79 14.09
C PRO A 67 -7.29 -11.54 14.96
N ALA A 68 -6.84 -11.59 16.22
CA ALA A 68 -6.98 -10.48 17.16
C ALA A 68 -6.42 -9.14 16.62
N ALA A 69 -5.33 -9.19 15.84
CA ALA A 69 -4.77 -8.02 15.18
C ALA A 69 -5.75 -7.39 14.17
N VAL A 70 -6.46 -8.21 13.40
CA VAL A 70 -7.47 -7.74 12.43
C VAL A 70 -8.66 -7.15 13.16
N MET A 71 -9.09 -7.74 14.26
CA MET A 71 -10.18 -7.19 15.08
C MET A 71 -9.83 -5.81 15.65
N LEU A 72 -8.58 -5.61 16.08
CA LEU A 72 -8.12 -4.32 16.57
C LEU A 72 -8.13 -3.27 15.45
N GLN A 73 -7.69 -3.62 14.26
CA GLN A 73 -7.73 -2.71 13.10
C GLN A 73 -9.17 -2.34 12.73
N ILE A 74 -10.08 -3.32 12.68
CA ILE A 74 -11.50 -3.09 12.43
C ILE A 74 -12.08 -2.10 13.48
N LYS A 75 -11.73 -2.29 14.75
CA LYS A 75 -12.16 -1.38 15.82
C LYS A 75 -11.65 0.04 15.59
N THR A 76 -10.35 0.19 15.32
CA THR A 76 -9.73 1.50 15.07
C THR A 76 -10.37 2.22 13.86
N LEU A 77 -10.64 1.49 12.77
CA LEU A 77 -11.31 2.05 11.61
C LEU A 77 -12.74 2.48 11.91
N ARG A 78 -13.49 1.71 12.70
CA ARG A 78 -14.84 2.09 13.15
C ARG A 78 -14.83 3.36 14.01
N GLU A 79 -13.88 3.48 14.92
CA GLU A 79 -13.68 4.69 15.73
C GLU A 79 -13.34 5.90 14.85
N ARG A 80 -12.49 5.72 13.85
CA ARG A 80 -12.13 6.76 12.88
C ARG A 80 -13.34 7.21 12.05
N ILE A 81 -14.15 6.28 11.55
CA ILE A 81 -15.37 6.58 10.80
C ILE A 81 -16.40 7.29 11.70
N ALA A 82 -16.49 6.91 12.98
CA ALA A 82 -17.38 7.58 13.93
C ALA A 82 -16.95 9.03 14.20
N ALA A 83 -15.64 9.30 14.24
CA ALA A 83 -15.09 10.64 14.40
C ALA A 83 -15.16 11.46 13.08
N HIS A 84 -15.04 10.82 11.94
CA HIS A 84 -15.00 11.42 10.61
C HIS A 84 -15.92 10.65 9.65
N PRO A 85 -17.24 10.95 9.67
CA PRO A 85 -18.23 10.23 8.87
C PRO A 85 -18.14 10.52 7.35
N ASP A 86 -17.26 11.40 6.94
CA ASP A 86 -16.90 11.75 5.55
C ASP A 86 -15.57 11.15 5.08
N ASP A 87 -14.95 10.27 5.87
CA ASP A 87 -13.69 9.61 5.52
C ASP A 87 -13.98 8.38 4.63
N ASP A 88 -14.08 8.62 3.31
CA ASP A 88 -14.30 7.57 2.30
C ASP A 88 -13.16 6.54 2.27
N VAL A 89 -11.93 6.95 2.61
CA VAL A 89 -10.78 6.06 2.67
C VAL A 89 -10.89 5.09 3.84
N ALA A 90 -11.26 5.57 5.03
CA ALA A 90 -11.46 4.69 6.19
C ALA A 90 -12.61 3.71 5.99
N MET A 91 -13.71 4.16 5.35
CA MET A 91 -14.82 3.29 4.97
C MET A 91 -14.40 2.21 3.98
N THR A 92 -13.62 2.58 2.96
CA THR A 92 -13.09 1.63 1.97
C THR A 92 -12.19 0.59 2.64
N GLN A 93 -11.25 1.03 3.49
CA GLN A 93 -10.35 0.13 4.23
C GLN A 93 -11.11 -0.84 5.14
N LEU A 94 -12.15 -0.37 5.83
CA LEU A 94 -13.00 -1.25 6.64
C LEU A 94 -13.77 -2.25 5.76
N GLY A 95 -14.25 -1.80 4.61
CA GLY A 95 -14.87 -2.67 3.60
C GLY A 95 -13.93 -3.76 3.10
N ASP A 96 -12.68 -3.41 2.80
CA ASP A 96 -11.64 -4.35 2.36
C ASP A 96 -11.35 -5.42 3.45
N MET A 97 -11.35 -5.03 4.71
CA MET A 97 -11.15 -5.95 5.82
C MET A 97 -12.34 -6.92 6.00
N GLU A 98 -13.56 -6.42 5.88
CA GLU A 98 -14.76 -7.27 5.95
C GLU A 98 -14.83 -8.20 4.70
N LEU A 99 -14.42 -7.71 3.53
CA LEU A 99 -14.30 -8.52 2.30
C LEU A 99 -13.28 -9.64 2.46
N ALA A 100 -12.10 -9.34 3.00
CA ALA A 100 -11.00 -10.29 3.19
C ALA A 100 -11.36 -11.45 4.14
N VAL A 101 -12.28 -11.22 5.07
CA VAL A 101 -12.78 -12.25 5.99
C VAL A 101 -14.08 -12.91 5.50
N GLY A 102 -14.48 -12.65 4.25
CA GLY A 102 -15.66 -13.24 3.63
C GLY A 102 -16.99 -12.65 4.11
N ARG A 103 -16.96 -11.52 4.79
CA ARG A 103 -18.17 -10.84 5.28
C ARG A 103 -18.74 -9.87 4.25
N TYR A 104 -19.08 -10.40 3.09
CA TYR A 104 -19.54 -9.64 1.93
C TYR A 104 -20.73 -8.73 2.23
N ALA A 105 -21.72 -9.23 2.97
CA ALA A 105 -22.89 -8.46 3.35
C ALA A 105 -22.57 -7.22 4.24
N GLN A 106 -21.45 -7.26 4.98
CA GLN A 106 -20.99 -6.14 5.81
C GLN A 106 -20.11 -5.17 5.02
N ALA A 107 -19.37 -5.64 4.03
CA ALA A 107 -18.53 -4.83 3.17
C ALA A 107 -19.35 -3.92 2.21
N ILE A 108 -20.43 -4.44 1.65
CA ILE A 108 -21.28 -3.71 0.68
C ILE A 108 -21.74 -2.33 1.18
N PRO A 109 -22.33 -2.17 2.38
CA PRO A 109 -22.77 -0.85 2.86
C PRO A 109 -21.61 0.11 3.08
N LEU A 110 -20.42 -0.37 3.47
CA LEU A 110 -19.23 0.45 3.68
C LEU A 110 -18.75 1.07 2.38
N TYR A 111 -18.58 0.27 1.33
CA TYR A 111 -18.24 0.78 0.00
C TYR A 111 -19.31 1.71 -0.57
N THR A 112 -20.58 1.39 -0.33
CA THR A 112 -21.68 2.25 -0.77
C THR A 112 -21.64 3.62 -0.09
N GLN A 113 -21.30 3.67 1.20
CA GLN A 113 -21.13 4.94 1.92
C GLN A 113 -19.91 5.70 1.44
N ALA A 114 -18.77 5.03 1.25
CA ALA A 114 -17.57 5.62 0.68
C ALA A 114 -17.84 6.29 -0.67
N LEU A 115 -18.62 5.62 -1.55
CA LEU A 115 -19.00 6.15 -2.87
C LEU A 115 -20.01 7.29 -2.81
N LYS A 116 -20.82 7.39 -1.74
CA LYS A 116 -21.68 8.57 -1.53
C LYS A 116 -20.85 9.81 -1.16
N VAL A 117 -19.77 9.63 -0.40
CA VAL A 117 -18.83 10.71 -0.05
C VAL A 117 -17.96 11.07 -1.23
N ASN A 118 -17.37 10.07 -1.87
CA ASN A 118 -16.48 10.24 -3.01
C ASN A 118 -16.86 9.29 -4.15
N PRO A 119 -17.67 9.75 -5.12
CA PRO A 119 -18.10 8.93 -6.27
C PRO A 119 -16.95 8.46 -7.19
N HIS A 120 -15.79 9.10 -7.08
CA HIS A 120 -14.58 8.76 -7.87
C HIS A 120 -13.62 7.82 -7.15
N ASN A 121 -14.00 7.29 -5.99
CA ASN A 121 -13.19 6.31 -5.27
C ASN A 121 -13.23 4.95 -6.00
N VAL A 122 -12.23 4.75 -6.89
CA VAL A 122 -12.11 3.53 -7.70
C VAL A 122 -11.94 2.27 -6.83
N ALA A 123 -11.25 2.38 -5.70
CA ALA A 123 -11.06 1.26 -4.77
C ALA A 123 -12.40 0.80 -4.18
N ALA A 124 -13.24 1.75 -3.75
CA ALA A 124 -14.57 1.45 -3.24
C ALA A 124 -15.50 0.87 -4.33
N GLN A 125 -15.39 1.32 -5.59
CA GLN A 125 -16.15 0.74 -6.71
C GLN A 125 -15.77 -0.73 -6.93
N THR A 126 -14.47 -0.99 -7.05
CA THR A 126 -13.95 -2.34 -7.25
C THR A 126 -14.32 -3.28 -6.09
N GLY A 127 -14.14 -2.80 -4.86
CA GLY A 127 -14.48 -3.57 -3.66
C GLY A 127 -15.98 -3.88 -3.56
N LEU A 128 -16.83 -2.93 -3.96
CA LEU A 128 -18.28 -3.13 -3.99
C LEU A 128 -18.68 -4.24 -4.98
N ASP A 129 -18.07 -4.26 -6.16
CA ASP A 129 -18.38 -5.27 -7.17
C ASP A 129 -17.89 -6.65 -6.71
N GLN A 130 -16.67 -6.74 -6.15
CA GLN A 130 -16.15 -7.97 -5.56
C GLN A 130 -17.03 -8.50 -4.42
N ALA A 131 -17.50 -7.60 -3.54
CA ALA A 131 -18.37 -7.98 -2.43
C ALA A 131 -19.73 -8.51 -2.90
N LYS A 132 -20.29 -7.93 -3.96
CA LYS A 132 -21.54 -8.42 -4.58
C LYS A 132 -21.36 -9.79 -5.22
N ASP A 133 -20.25 -9.98 -5.92
CA ASP A 133 -19.95 -11.25 -6.59
C ASP A 133 -19.70 -12.35 -5.56
N GLY A 134 -18.89 -12.09 -4.52
CA GLY A 134 -18.67 -13.01 -3.42
C GLY A 134 -19.97 -13.37 -2.66
N LEU A 135 -20.88 -12.41 -2.49
CA LEU A 135 -22.18 -12.68 -1.87
C LEU A 135 -23.06 -13.59 -2.75
N ARG A 136 -23.01 -13.44 -4.08
CA ARG A 136 -23.74 -14.31 -5.00
C ARG A 136 -23.18 -15.72 -5.01
N GLU A 137 -21.86 -15.87 -4.98
CA GLU A 137 -21.20 -17.17 -4.93
C GLU A 137 -21.50 -17.91 -3.62
N ALA A 138 -21.52 -17.19 -2.50
CA ALA A 138 -21.86 -17.77 -1.19
C ALA A 138 -23.34 -18.19 -1.06
N ALA A 139 -24.21 -17.72 -1.96
CA ALA A 139 -25.65 -18.03 -1.95
C ALA A 139 -26.03 -19.21 -2.88
N GLN A 140 -25.07 -19.79 -3.61
CA GLN A 140 -25.26 -20.95 -4.48
C GLN A 140 -24.88 -22.24 -3.78
#